data_47e1e278415635b18978f6a577df3016
#
_entry.id   47e1e278415635b18978f6a577df3016
#
_cell.length_a   1.000
_cell.length_b   1.000
_cell.length_c   1.000
_cell.angle_alpha   90.00
_cell.angle_beta   90.00
_cell.angle_gamma   90.00
#
_symmetry.space_group_name_H-M   'P 1'
#
loop_
_entity.id
_entity.type
_entity.pdbx_description
1 polymer ?
#
loop_
_entity_poly.entity_id
_entity_poly.type
_entity_poly.pdbx_seq_one_letter_code
_entity_poly.pdbx_strand_id
1 'polypeptide(L)'
;MTKADIAEKIQVATGMTKKESAEMMEAVFSIMKNTLESGEMLKISGFGSFLVKAKADRRGRNPQTGESITIEARRILTFKPSNLLRDAINGTEE
;
A
#
# COMPACT_ATOMS: atom_id res chain seq x y z
N MET A 1 -3.05 14.66 -2.14
CA MET A 1 -1.93 14.49 -3.07
C MET A 1 -2.25 13.40 -4.08
N THR A 2 -2.06 13.67 -5.34
CA THR A 2 -2.34 12.73 -6.44
C THR A 2 -1.04 12.23 -7.05
N LYS A 3 -1.13 11.27 -8.00
CA LYS A 3 0.04 10.82 -8.74
C LYS A 3 0.71 11.97 -9.50
N ALA A 4 -0.08 12.88 -10.05
CA ALA A 4 0.46 14.04 -10.74
C ALA A 4 1.28 14.92 -9.80
N ASP A 5 0.81 15.09 -8.57
CA ASP A 5 1.53 15.86 -7.55
C ASP A 5 2.84 15.18 -7.19
N ILE A 6 2.83 13.86 -7.08
CA ILE A 6 4.04 13.09 -6.77
C ILE A 6 5.06 13.23 -7.91
N ALA A 7 4.60 13.11 -9.16
CA ALA A 7 5.47 13.26 -10.32
C ALA A 7 6.12 14.64 -10.37
N GLU A 8 5.37 15.68 -10.03
CA GLU A 8 5.87 17.05 -9.98
C GLU A 8 6.97 17.18 -8.91
N LYS A 9 6.75 16.58 -7.75
CA LYS A 9 7.73 16.61 -6.66
C LYS A 9 9.01 15.84 -7.03
N ILE A 10 8.87 14.74 -7.76
CA ILE A 10 10.02 13.99 -8.28
C ILE A 10 10.81 14.87 -9.24
N GLN A 11 10.13 15.58 -10.13
CA GLN A 11 10.76 16.48 -11.07
C GLN A 11 11.60 17.53 -10.35
N VAL A 12 11.02 18.15 -9.34
CA VAL A 12 11.72 19.18 -8.55
C VAL A 12 12.92 18.60 -7.81
N ALA A 13 12.74 17.43 -7.20
CA ALA A 13 13.78 16.81 -6.37
C ALA A 13 14.96 16.26 -7.18
N THR A 14 14.69 15.79 -8.40
CA THR A 14 15.70 15.07 -9.21
C THR A 14 16.25 15.88 -10.38
N GLY A 15 15.56 16.94 -10.79
CA GLY A 15 15.91 17.66 -11.99
C GLY A 15 15.52 16.98 -13.29
N MET A 16 14.76 15.87 -13.21
CA MET A 16 14.27 15.18 -14.39
C MET A 16 13.25 16.01 -15.13
N THR A 17 13.02 15.66 -16.40
CA THR A 17 11.93 16.27 -17.16
C THR A 17 10.59 15.78 -16.61
N LYS A 18 9.53 16.49 -16.95
CA LYS A 18 8.18 16.10 -16.54
C LYS A 18 7.84 14.68 -17.03
N LYS A 19 8.20 14.39 -18.28
CA LYS A 19 7.95 13.07 -18.87
C LYS A 19 8.73 11.97 -18.15
N GLU A 20 10.01 12.21 -17.90
CA GLU A 20 10.85 11.24 -17.19
C GLU A 20 10.35 10.97 -15.78
N SER A 21 9.93 12.01 -15.07
CA SER A 21 9.40 11.89 -13.71
C SER A 21 8.12 11.05 -13.68
N ALA A 22 7.22 11.29 -14.64
CA ALA A 22 5.98 10.53 -14.72
C ALA A 22 6.25 9.07 -15.07
N GLU A 23 7.16 8.80 -15.98
CA GLU A 23 7.53 7.45 -16.36
C GLU A 23 8.17 6.69 -15.20
N MET A 24 9.07 7.34 -14.46
CA MET A 24 9.69 6.74 -13.28
C MET A 24 8.68 6.39 -12.21
N MET A 25 7.78 7.32 -11.92
CA MET A 25 6.73 7.09 -10.93
C MET A 25 5.84 5.90 -11.32
N GLU A 26 5.43 5.84 -12.58
CA GLU A 26 4.60 4.72 -13.06
C GLU A 26 5.35 3.40 -12.98
N ALA A 27 6.65 3.39 -13.28
CA ALA A 27 7.47 2.19 -13.18
C ALA A 27 7.54 1.70 -11.74
N VAL A 28 7.74 2.60 -10.78
CA VAL A 28 7.81 2.24 -9.36
C VAL A 28 6.48 1.65 -8.90
N PHE A 29 5.36 2.30 -9.19
CA PHE A 29 4.06 1.80 -8.78
C PHE A 29 3.70 0.48 -9.48
N SER A 30 4.10 0.30 -10.72
CA SER A 30 3.93 -0.96 -11.45
C SER A 30 4.65 -2.11 -10.75
N ILE A 31 5.89 -1.88 -10.35
CA ILE A 31 6.69 -2.87 -9.63
C ILE A 31 6.02 -3.23 -8.30
N MET A 32 5.59 -2.22 -7.56
CA MET A 32 4.91 -2.42 -6.28
C MET A 32 3.62 -3.23 -6.46
N LYS A 33 2.82 -2.86 -7.44
CA LYS A 33 1.55 -3.52 -7.73
C LYS A 33 1.77 -4.98 -8.11
N ASN A 34 2.72 -5.26 -9.00
CA ASN A 34 3.02 -6.60 -9.44
C ASN A 34 3.54 -7.48 -8.30
N THR A 35 4.39 -6.92 -7.45
CA THR A 35 4.91 -7.61 -6.28
C THR A 35 3.79 -8.04 -5.35
N LEU A 36 2.89 -7.11 -5.03
CA LEU A 36 1.77 -7.37 -4.13
C LEU A 36 0.75 -8.32 -4.76
N GLU A 37 0.52 -8.19 -6.05
CA GLU A 37 -0.39 -9.07 -6.78
C GLU A 37 0.08 -10.52 -6.72
N SER A 38 1.39 -10.74 -6.73
CA SER A 38 1.97 -12.08 -6.61
C SER A 38 1.88 -12.64 -5.19
N GLY A 39 1.47 -11.83 -4.23
CA GLY A 39 1.38 -12.23 -2.83
C GLY A 39 2.65 -12.02 -2.02
N GLU A 40 3.68 -11.44 -2.64
CA GLU A 40 4.95 -11.19 -1.98
C GLU A 40 4.87 -9.92 -1.12
N MET A 41 5.48 -9.97 0.05
CA MET A 41 5.58 -8.80 0.92
C MET A 41 6.51 -7.75 0.29
N LEU A 42 6.11 -6.50 0.37
CA LEU A 42 6.93 -5.38 -0.09
C LEU A 42 7.39 -4.58 1.12
N LYS A 43 8.70 -4.62 1.40
CA LYS A 43 9.27 -3.91 2.54
C LYS A 43 10.11 -2.73 2.05
N ILE A 44 9.78 -1.54 2.54
CA ILE A 44 10.50 -0.32 2.23
C ILE A 44 11.14 0.19 3.52
N SER A 45 12.46 0.05 3.63
CA SER A 45 13.18 0.45 4.84
C SER A 45 12.93 1.90 5.19
N GLY A 46 12.64 2.15 6.46
CA GLY A 46 12.36 3.50 6.95
C GLY A 46 10.98 4.03 6.62
N PHE A 47 10.20 3.30 5.83
CA PHE A 47 8.85 3.69 5.45
C PHE A 47 7.81 2.74 6.03
N GLY A 48 7.86 1.48 5.65
CA GLY A 48 6.93 0.48 6.15
C GLY A 48 6.89 -0.76 5.28
N SER A 49 5.94 -1.63 5.60
CA SER A 49 5.78 -2.90 4.89
C SER A 49 4.35 -3.06 4.41
N PHE A 50 4.20 -3.48 3.17
CA PHE A 50 2.92 -3.85 2.58
C PHE A 50 2.81 -5.36 2.56
N LEU A 51 1.75 -5.90 3.15
CA LEU A 51 1.54 -7.33 3.24
C LEU A 51 0.20 -7.70 2.63
N VAL A 52 0.19 -8.82 1.93
CA VAL A 52 -1.05 -9.39 1.40
C VAL A 52 -1.36 -10.63 2.21
N LYS A 53 -2.51 -10.65 2.85
CA LYS A 53 -2.96 -11.78 3.66
C LYS A 53 -4.14 -12.45 2.97
N ALA A 54 -4.08 -13.77 2.89
CA ALA A 54 -5.20 -14.55 2.40
C ALA A 54 -6.15 -14.84 3.55
N LYS A 55 -7.45 -14.58 3.32
CA LYS A 55 -8.51 -14.93 4.26
C LYS A 55 -9.29 -16.08 3.66
N ALA A 56 -9.34 -17.20 4.36
CA ALA A 56 -10.12 -18.35 3.92
C ALA A 56 -11.61 -18.10 4.06
N ASP A 57 -12.42 -18.91 3.37
CA ASP A 57 -13.85 -18.89 3.55
C ASP A 57 -14.20 -19.15 5.01
N ARG A 58 -15.16 -18.43 5.50
CA ARG A 58 -15.61 -18.59 6.88
C ARG A 58 -17.10 -18.38 6.96
N ARG A 59 -17.71 -18.93 8.00
CA ARG A 59 -19.13 -18.71 8.27
C ARG A 59 -19.33 -17.49 9.12
N GLY A 60 -20.31 -16.70 8.73
CA GLY A 60 -20.76 -15.58 9.52
C GLY A 60 -22.27 -15.70 9.73
N ARG A 61 -22.84 -14.70 10.34
CA ARG A 61 -24.29 -14.63 10.57
C ARG A 61 -24.83 -13.31 10.04
N ASN A 62 -25.94 -13.39 9.36
CA ASN A 62 -26.66 -12.19 8.95
C ASN A 62 -27.22 -11.53 10.20
N PRO A 63 -26.82 -10.31 10.55
CA PRO A 63 -27.29 -9.66 11.78
C PRO A 63 -28.78 -9.35 11.80
N GLN A 64 -29.43 -9.30 10.63
CA GLN A 64 -30.86 -9.00 10.55
C GLN A 64 -31.72 -10.24 10.67
N THR A 65 -31.30 -11.34 10.06
CA THR A 65 -32.09 -12.57 10.02
C THR A 65 -31.58 -13.68 10.92
N GLY A 66 -30.31 -13.57 11.35
CA GLY A 66 -29.64 -14.61 12.13
C GLY A 66 -29.24 -15.82 11.32
N GLU A 67 -29.47 -15.80 10.01
CA GLU A 67 -29.09 -16.90 9.12
C GLU A 67 -27.58 -16.98 8.94
N SER A 68 -27.08 -18.21 8.79
CA SER A 68 -25.66 -18.44 8.49
C SER A 68 -25.37 -18.03 7.05
N ILE A 69 -24.28 -17.29 6.86
CA ILE A 69 -23.79 -16.91 5.54
C ILE A 69 -22.34 -17.33 5.43
N THR A 70 -21.88 -17.55 4.20
CA THR A 70 -20.48 -17.86 3.93
C THR A 70 -19.79 -16.60 3.44
N ILE A 71 -18.72 -16.22 4.14
CA ILE A 71 -17.87 -15.11 3.72
C ILE A 71 -16.78 -15.69 2.84
N GLU A 72 -16.74 -15.27 1.58
CA GLU A 72 -15.83 -15.82 0.58
C GLU A 72 -14.36 -15.53 0.93
N ALA A 73 -13.48 -16.43 0.49
CA ALA A 73 -12.04 -16.24 0.57
C ALA A 73 -11.65 -15.01 -0.22
N ARG A 74 -10.70 -14.25 0.33
CA ARG A 74 -10.19 -13.05 -0.33
C ARG A 74 -8.80 -12.72 0.18
N ARG A 75 -8.10 -11.88 -0.58
CA ARG A 75 -6.82 -11.34 -0.14
C ARG A 75 -7.03 -9.91 0.35
N ILE A 76 -6.32 -9.58 1.41
CA ILE A 76 -6.42 -8.27 2.05
C ILE A 76 -5.04 -7.64 2.08
N LEU A 77 -4.97 -6.39 1.64
CA LEU A 77 -3.74 -5.61 1.72
C LEU A 77 -3.69 -4.89 3.07
N THR A 78 -2.56 -5.02 3.76
CA THR A 78 -2.31 -4.34 5.03
C THR A 78 -1.00 -3.58 4.93
N PHE A 79 -0.98 -2.38 5.45
CA PHE A 79 0.24 -1.58 5.55
C PHE A 79 0.64 -1.41 7.01
N LYS A 80 1.91 -1.73 7.32
CA LYS A 80 2.48 -1.52 8.64
C LYS A 80 3.56 -0.44 8.53
N PRO A 81 3.36 0.74 9.13
CA PRO A 81 4.37 1.79 9.08
C PRO A 81 5.61 1.40 9.88
N SER A 82 6.77 1.88 9.44
CA SER A 82 7.99 1.74 10.22
C SER A 82 7.94 2.65 11.44
N ASN A 83 8.80 2.40 12.41
CA ASN A 83 8.91 3.27 13.58
C ASN A 83 9.30 4.69 13.17
N LEU A 84 10.19 4.82 12.20
CA LEU A 84 10.61 6.14 11.69
C LEU A 84 9.43 6.90 11.10
N LEU A 85 8.60 6.24 10.31
CA LEU A 85 7.42 6.88 9.72
C LEU A 85 6.40 7.25 10.79
N ARG A 86 6.16 6.35 11.73
CA ARG A 86 5.22 6.57 12.82
C ARG A 86 5.65 7.77 13.67
N ASP A 87 6.92 7.84 14.01
CA ASP A 87 7.45 8.93 14.83
C ASP A 87 7.38 10.25 14.07
N ALA A 88 7.66 10.25 12.79
CA ALA A 88 7.56 11.44 11.95
C ALA A 88 6.12 11.98 11.92
N ILE A 89 5.14 11.08 11.78
CA ILE A 89 3.73 11.46 11.73
C ILE A 89 3.25 12.00 13.07
N ASN A 90 3.69 11.39 14.17
CA ASN A 90 3.27 11.78 15.51
C ASN A 90 4.05 12.98 16.06
N GLY A 91 5.07 13.45 15.34
CA GLY A 91 5.89 14.56 15.78
C GLY A 91 6.75 14.22 16.98
N THR A 92 7.05 12.95 17.19
CA THR A 92 7.91 12.49 18.29
C THR A 92 9.36 12.86 17.97
N GLU A 93 9.98 13.60 18.86
CA GLU A 93 11.38 14.00 18.73
C GLU A 93 12.17 13.39 19.87
N GLU A 94 13.20 12.65 19.49
CA GLU A 94 14.08 12.02 20.45
C GLU A 94 15.52 12.43 20.23
#